data_de6550906eddc6ded549938a13bae2d9
#
_entry.id   de6550906eddc6ded549938a13bae2d9
#
_cell.length_a   1.000
_cell.length_b   1.000
_cell.length_c   1.000
_cell.angle_alpha   90.00
_cell.angle_beta   90.00
_cell.angle_gamma   90.00
#
_symmetry.space_group_name_H-M   'P 1'
#
loop_
_entity.id
_entity.type
_entity.pdbx_description
1 polymer ?
#
loop_
_entity_poly.entity_id
_entity_poly.type
_entity_poly.pdbx_seq_one_letter_code
_entity_poly.pdbx_strand_id
1 'polypeptide(L)'
;MSKEFLNKTAIVTGSSQGIGYAVAKLYIERGLSNITIVGRDEIKGNKVLEEFNSMGANCLFVKAELKNVDDCRKIVKMTDEKFGRIDILANCAGDTRRATILSTDQNLFDDIIAVNLRAPFFLIQDCVKVMRREKIKGAIASVITMSSHSGAVFKAPYSASKAGLVNLTKSVAFALTRDNIKVNGLNLGWTHTPGEEKTMEKYVTKDKNWPTTHGKDLPWGRLIQPLEAAKAIAFMTSSESGLMTGSIIDFDQIISGWYADYSGPKRLKDNELGI
;
A
#
# COMPACT_ATOMS: atom_id res chain seq x y z
N MET A 1 -9.75 -5.39 -22.98
CA MET A 1 -9.18 -4.88 -21.70
C MET A 1 -10.11 -3.82 -21.14
N SER A 2 -10.40 -3.86 -19.87
CA SER A 2 -11.21 -2.85 -19.17
C SER A 2 -10.54 -1.48 -19.30
N LYS A 3 -11.30 -0.42 -19.66
CA LYS A 3 -10.81 0.96 -19.73
C LYS A 3 -11.20 1.75 -18.47
N GLU A 4 -11.20 1.08 -17.33
CA GLU A 4 -11.70 1.56 -16.04
C GLU A 4 -10.99 2.83 -15.54
N PHE A 5 -9.71 2.97 -15.85
CA PHE A 5 -8.89 4.12 -15.45
C PHE A 5 -8.57 5.08 -16.61
N LEU A 6 -9.29 4.98 -17.73
CA LEU A 6 -9.08 5.85 -18.89
C LEU A 6 -9.23 7.34 -18.50
N ASN A 7 -8.34 8.17 -19.02
CA ASN A 7 -8.27 9.62 -18.77
C ASN A 7 -8.05 10.01 -17.30
N LYS A 8 -7.53 9.08 -16.47
CA LYS A 8 -7.19 9.35 -15.08
C LYS A 8 -5.67 9.51 -14.92
N THR A 9 -5.31 10.21 -13.85
CA THR A 9 -3.94 10.41 -13.38
C THR A 9 -3.79 9.81 -11.99
N ALA A 10 -2.81 8.94 -11.80
CA ALA A 10 -2.51 8.32 -10.52
C ALA A 10 -1.12 8.67 -9.99
N ILE A 11 -1.00 8.83 -8.69
CA ILE A 11 0.26 8.79 -7.95
C ILE A 11 0.34 7.46 -7.21
N VAL A 12 1.43 6.71 -7.39
CA VAL A 12 1.66 5.46 -6.66
C VAL A 12 3.01 5.54 -5.96
N THR A 13 3.01 5.56 -4.63
CA THR A 13 4.25 5.59 -3.86
C THR A 13 4.86 4.20 -3.72
N GLY A 14 6.21 4.11 -3.70
CA GLY A 14 6.90 2.83 -3.63
C GLY A 14 6.74 1.97 -4.90
N SER A 15 6.49 2.60 -6.04
CA SER A 15 6.13 1.91 -7.28
C SER A 15 7.29 1.43 -8.13
N SER A 16 8.54 1.56 -7.66
CA SER A 16 9.71 0.98 -8.34
C SER A 16 9.90 -0.52 -8.08
N GLN A 17 9.11 -1.13 -7.20
CA GLN A 17 9.12 -2.58 -6.90
C GLN A 17 7.89 -3.02 -6.08
N GLY A 18 7.70 -4.35 -5.93
CA GLY A 18 6.74 -4.95 -5.00
C GLY A 18 5.28 -4.58 -5.26
N ILE A 19 4.54 -4.27 -4.18
CA ILE A 19 3.11 -3.98 -4.25
C ILE A 19 2.84 -2.72 -5.09
N GLY A 20 3.60 -1.64 -4.86
CA GLY A 20 3.40 -0.39 -5.60
C GLY A 20 3.65 -0.54 -7.11
N TYR A 21 4.66 -1.32 -7.50
CA TYR A 21 4.88 -1.68 -8.91
C TYR A 21 3.70 -2.46 -9.48
N ALA A 22 3.21 -3.48 -8.77
CA ALA A 22 2.07 -4.28 -9.22
C ALA A 22 0.78 -3.45 -9.35
N VAL A 23 0.54 -2.51 -8.42
CA VAL A 23 -0.57 -1.55 -8.49
C VAL A 23 -0.45 -0.66 -9.73
N ALA A 24 0.71 -0.05 -9.92
CA ALA A 24 0.97 0.84 -11.05
C ALA A 24 0.78 0.13 -12.40
N LYS A 25 1.36 -1.08 -12.53
CA LYS A 25 1.23 -1.92 -13.72
C LYS A 25 -0.23 -2.28 -14.00
N LEU A 26 -0.97 -2.73 -12.98
CA LEU A 26 -2.37 -3.11 -13.12
C LEU A 26 -3.25 -1.91 -13.53
N TYR A 27 -2.98 -0.72 -13.01
CA TYR A 27 -3.68 0.49 -13.44
C TYR A 27 -3.49 0.75 -14.94
N ILE A 28 -2.25 0.63 -15.44
CA ILE A 28 -1.93 0.81 -16.86
C ILE A 28 -2.63 -0.26 -17.70
N GLU A 29 -2.56 -1.52 -17.31
CA GLU A 29 -3.25 -2.64 -17.98
C GLU A 29 -4.78 -2.43 -18.03
N ARG A 30 -5.35 -1.66 -17.08
CA ARG A 30 -6.75 -1.26 -17.04
C ARG A 30 -7.02 0.13 -17.64
N GLY A 31 -6.08 0.63 -18.43
CA GLY A 31 -6.26 1.82 -19.26
C GLY A 31 -5.91 3.15 -18.60
N LEU A 32 -5.14 3.16 -17.51
CA LEU A 32 -4.68 4.41 -16.90
C LEU A 32 -3.82 5.21 -17.89
N SER A 33 -4.16 6.51 -18.06
CA SER A 33 -3.48 7.37 -19.03
C SER A 33 -2.18 7.98 -18.50
N ASN A 34 -2.20 8.48 -17.26
CA ASN A 34 -1.06 9.19 -16.68
C ASN A 34 -0.70 8.62 -15.32
N ILE A 35 0.60 8.44 -15.05
CA ILE A 35 1.06 7.90 -13.78
C ILE A 35 2.34 8.56 -13.28
N THR A 36 2.37 8.89 -11.98
CA THR A 36 3.59 9.26 -11.27
C THR A 36 4.09 8.08 -10.45
N ILE A 37 5.28 7.62 -10.81
CA ILE A 37 6.05 6.58 -10.14
C ILE A 37 6.93 7.25 -9.10
N VAL A 38 6.94 6.74 -7.88
CA VAL A 38 7.71 7.32 -6.77
C VAL A 38 8.61 6.26 -6.15
N GLY A 39 9.90 6.59 -6.04
CA GLY A 39 10.89 5.72 -5.42
C GLY A 39 12.17 6.47 -5.03
N ARG A 40 13.03 5.82 -4.23
CA ARG A 40 14.33 6.38 -3.81
C ARG A 40 15.47 6.05 -4.77
N ASP A 41 15.35 4.89 -5.40
CA ASP A 41 16.36 4.33 -6.32
C ASP A 41 16.05 4.80 -7.74
N GLU A 42 16.91 5.66 -8.26
CA GLU A 42 16.75 6.29 -9.56
C GLU A 42 16.92 5.30 -10.72
N ILE A 43 17.81 4.33 -10.57
CA ILE A 43 18.03 3.31 -11.61
C ILE A 43 16.78 2.45 -11.77
N LYS A 44 16.24 1.95 -10.64
CA LYS A 44 15.00 1.18 -10.67
C LYS A 44 13.81 2.00 -11.14
N GLY A 45 13.73 3.26 -10.72
CA GLY A 45 12.65 4.15 -11.10
C GLY A 45 12.64 4.40 -12.61
N ASN A 46 13.78 4.69 -13.23
CA ASN A 46 13.91 4.90 -14.66
C ASN A 46 13.61 3.63 -15.46
N LYS A 47 14.05 2.45 -14.99
CA LYS A 47 13.70 1.19 -15.63
C LYS A 47 12.18 0.96 -15.67
N VAL A 48 11.47 1.23 -14.58
CA VAL A 48 10.02 1.12 -14.51
C VAL A 48 9.33 2.19 -15.36
N LEU A 49 9.88 3.41 -15.41
CA LEU A 49 9.42 4.48 -16.28
C LEU A 49 9.44 4.06 -17.76
N GLU A 50 10.55 3.49 -18.24
CA GLU A 50 10.72 3.01 -19.61
C GLU A 50 9.72 1.86 -19.91
N GLU A 51 9.60 0.89 -19.01
CA GLU A 51 8.64 -0.21 -19.14
C GLU A 51 7.21 0.32 -19.29
N PHE A 52 6.78 1.21 -18.40
CA PHE A 52 5.41 1.70 -18.38
C PHE A 52 5.08 2.64 -19.55
N ASN A 53 6.06 3.42 -20.02
CA ASN A 53 5.92 4.18 -21.25
C ASN A 53 5.75 3.24 -22.47
N SER A 54 6.48 2.12 -22.52
CA SER A 54 6.33 1.13 -23.59
C SER A 54 4.95 0.43 -23.58
N MET A 55 4.26 0.40 -22.41
CA MET A 55 2.90 -0.07 -22.28
C MET A 55 1.84 0.97 -22.70
N GLY A 56 2.26 2.18 -23.11
CA GLY A 56 1.39 3.25 -23.60
C GLY A 56 0.89 4.23 -22.55
N ALA A 57 1.38 4.18 -21.30
CA ALA A 57 1.07 5.17 -20.30
C ALA A 57 2.02 6.38 -20.40
N ASN A 58 1.52 7.58 -20.08
CA ASN A 58 2.35 8.76 -19.92
C ASN A 58 2.90 8.82 -18.48
N CYS A 59 4.17 8.52 -18.29
CA CYS A 59 4.77 8.32 -16.99
C CYS A 59 5.64 9.50 -16.55
N LEU A 60 5.65 9.74 -15.23
CA LEU A 60 6.60 10.61 -14.54
C LEU A 60 7.27 9.80 -13.43
N PHE A 61 8.60 9.81 -13.37
CA PHE A 61 9.31 9.31 -12.19
C PHE A 61 9.75 10.47 -11.31
N VAL A 62 9.43 10.39 -10.02
CA VAL A 62 9.88 11.32 -9.00
C VAL A 62 10.73 10.59 -7.96
N LYS A 63 12.03 10.90 -7.95
CA LYS A 63 12.92 10.47 -6.87
C LYS A 63 12.57 11.26 -5.61
N ALA A 64 12.18 10.53 -4.55
CA ALA A 64 11.73 11.13 -3.30
C ALA A 64 12.04 10.25 -2.10
N GLU A 65 12.47 10.89 -1.00
CA GLU A 65 12.61 10.28 0.32
C GLU A 65 11.40 10.67 1.18
N LEU A 66 10.47 9.74 1.37
CA LEU A 66 9.16 10.03 1.99
C LEU A 66 9.25 10.47 3.46
N LYS A 67 10.39 10.29 4.13
CA LYS A 67 10.59 10.88 5.45
C LYS A 67 10.73 12.41 5.40
N ASN A 68 10.96 13.00 4.23
CA ASN A 68 11.02 14.45 4.04
C ASN A 68 9.68 14.96 3.53
N VAL A 69 9.07 15.90 4.24
CA VAL A 69 7.79 16.49 3.85
C VAL A 69 7.90 17.25 2.53
N ASP A 70 9.00 17.93 2.29
CA ASP A 70 9.23 18.67 1.04
C ASP A 70 9.27 17.73 -0.18
N ASP A 71 9.83 16.53 -0.03
CA ASP A 71 9.79 15.51 -1.08
C ASP A 71 8.36 15.00 -1.31
N CYS A 72 7.56 14.84 -0.25
CA CYS A 72 6.14 14.49 -0.40
C CYS A 72 5.38 15.56 -1.19
N ARG A 73 5.59 16.84 -0.89
CA ARG A 73 5.00 17.97 -1.60
C ARG A 73 5.48 18.07 -3.05
N LYS A 74 6.78 17.84 -3.27
CA LYS A 74 7.40 17.79 -4.61
C LYS A 74 6.73 16.76 -5.51
N ILE A 75 6.39 15.57 -5.00
CA ILE A 75 5.69 14.53 -5.76
C ILE A 75 4.38 15.07 -6.33
N VAL A 76 3.55 15.66 -5.47
CA VAL A 76 2.24 16.18 -5.88
C VAL A 76 2.39 17.37 -6.83
N LYS A 77 3.29 18.30 -6.51
CA LYS A 77 3.58 19.46 -7.34
C LYS A 77 4.01 19.07 -8.76
N MET A 78 5.00 18.17 -8.90
CA MET A 78 5.49 17.73 -10.21
C MET A 78 4.43 16.95 -11.01
N THR A 79 3.57 16.19 -10.31
CA THR A 79 2.45 15.49 -10.94
C THR A 79 1.44 16.50 -11.50
N ASP A 80 1.09 17.51 -10.71
CA ASP A 80 0.18 18.57 -11.09
C ASP A 80 0.73 19.41 -12.25
N GLU A 81 1.98 19.84 -12.16
CA GLU A 81 2.66 20.59 -13.24
C GLU A 81 2.69 19.82 -14.58
N LYS A 82 2.87 18.49 -14.53
CA LYS A 82 2.94 17.67 -15.74
C LYS A 82 1.57 17.31 -16.32
N PHE A 83 0.60 16.97 -15.46
CA PHE A 83 -0.67 16.39 -15.91
C PHE A 83 -1.90 17.27 -15.64
N GLY A 84 -1.78 18.32 -14.82
CA GLY A 84 -2.85 19.25 -14.47
C GLY A 84 -3.96 18.66 -13.59
N ARG A 85 -3.86 17.39 -13.22
CA ARG A 85 -4.90 16.68 -12.46
C ARG A 85 -4.34 15.50 -11.67
N ILE A 86 -5.06 15.12 -10.60
CA ILE A 86 -4.79 13.91 -9.82
C ILE A 86 -6.14 13.27 -9.49
N ASP A 87 -6.37 12.03 -9.96
CA ASP A 87 -7.59 11.28 -9.70
C ASP A 87 -7.41 10.23 -8.60
N ILE A 88 -6.21 9.66 -8.51
CA ILE A 88 -5.91 8.53 -7.64
C ILE A 88 -4.60 8.77 -6.88
N LEU A 89 -4.63 8.49 -5.57
CA LEU A 89 -3.42 8.33 -4.77
C LEU A 89 -3.39 6.92 -4.16
N ALA A 90 -2.36 6.13 -4.49
CA ALA A 90 -2.10 4.85 -3.87
C ALA A 90 -0.83 4.94 -2.99
N ASN A 91 -1.01 4.99 -1.67
CA ASN A 91 0.06 4.97 -0.69
C ASN A 91 0.54 3.54 -0.46
N CYS A 92 1.49 3.06 -1.28
CA CYS A 92 2.03 1.70 -1.21
C CYS A 92 3.41 1.62 -0.55
N ALA A 93 4.11 2.74 -0.40
CA ALA A 93 5.40 2.78 0.28
C ALA A 93 5.26 2.51 1.78
N GLY A 94 6.27 1.88 2.36
CA GLY A 94 6.33 1.65 3.79
C GLY A 94 7.73 1.28 4.26
N ASP A 95 8.02 1.62 5.51
CA ASP A 95 9.21 1.20 6.24
C ASP A 95 8.82 0.04 7.17
N THR A 96 9.38 -1.14 6.91
CA THR A 96 9.08 -2.40 7.63
C THR A 96 10.22 -2.84 8.53
N ARG A 97 11.17 -1.95 8.84
CA ARG A 97 12.28 -2.26 9.75
C ARG A 97 11.76 -2.76 11.10
N ARG A 98 12.49 -3.69 11.69
CA ARG A 98 12.09 -4.41 12.91
C ARG A 98 12.96 -3.98 14.09
N ALA A 99 12.31 -3.77 15.23
CA ALA A 99 12.94 -3.59 16.53
C ALA A 99 11.94 -3.91 17.64
N THR A 100 12.47 -4.31 18.82
CA THR A 100 11.67 -4.49 20.03
C THR A 100 11.46 -3.15 20.73
N ILE A 101 10.62 -3.13 21.77
CA ILE A 101 10.47 -1.94 22.62
C ILE A 101 11.80 -1.50 23.26
N LEU A 102 12.70 -2.44 23.53
CA LEU A 102 13.99 -2.15 24.17
C LEU A 102 15.07 -1.75 23.18
N SER A 103 15.02 -2.20 21.93
CA SER A 103 16.02 -1.96 20.90
C SER A 103 15.66 -0.86 19.89
N THR A 104 14.46 -0.27 20.01
CA THR A 104 14.04 0.84 19.16
C THR A 104 14.72 2.12 19.62
N ASP A 105 15.63 2.68 18.80
CA ASP A 105 16.14 4.02 19.02
C ASP A 105 15.20 5.09 18.44
N GLN A 106 15.47 6.36 18.80
CA GLN A 106 14.66 7.48 18.37
C GLN A 106 14.65 7.62 16.85
N ASN A 107 15.77 7.47 16.16
CA ASN A 107 15.86 7.66 14.71
C ASN A 107 15.01 6.61 13.97
N LEU A 108 15.07 5.36 14.42
CA LEU A 108 14.26 4.29 13.84
C LEU A 108 12.75 4.55 14.05
N PHE A 109 12.37 4.98 15.26
CA PHE A 109 11.00 5.34 15.57
C PHE A 109 10.50 6.48 14.66
N ASP A 110 11.26 7.59 14.63
CA ASP A 110 10.90 8.78 13.86
C ASP A 110 10.84 8.50 12.36
N ASP A 111 11.78 7.73 11.81
CA ASP A 111 11.78 7.33 10.40
C ASP A 111 10.54 6.51 10.05
N ILE A 112 10.17 5.52 10.88
CA ILE A 112 8.98 4.67 10.64
C ILE A 112 7.70 5.50 10.68
N ILE A 113 7.54 6.38 11.68
CA ILE A 113 6.39 7.29 11.76
C ILE A 113 6.37 8.25 10.56
N ALA A 114 7.53 8.78 10.19
CA ALA A 114 7.65 9.70 9.07
C ALA A 114 7.19 9.06 7.74
N VAL A 115 7.65 7.86 7.45
CA VAL A 115 7.34 7.17 6.18
C VAL A 115 5.92 6.60 6.18
N ASN A 116 5.50 5.96 7.28
CA ASN A 116 4.27 5.16 7.30
C ASN A 116 3.00 5.97 7.65
N LEU A 117 3.14 7.12 8.32
CA LEU A 117 2.01 7.91 8.79
C LEU A 117 2.09 9.37 8.32
N ARG A 118 3.21 10.05 8.57
CA ARG A 118 3.34 11.47 8.23
C ARG A 118 3.34 11.72 6.72
N ALA A 119 4.05 10.89 5.94
CA ALA A 119 4.09 11.01 4.49
C ALA A 119 2.71 10.82 3.85
N PRO A 120 1.94 9.75 4.15
CA PRO A 120 0.55 9.63 3.68
C PRO A 120 -0.31 10.84 4.02
N PHE A 121 -0.17 11.43 5.22
CA PHE A 121 -0.92 12.62 5.60
C PHE A 121 -0.69 13.79 4.63
N PHE A 122 0.57 14.15 4.37
CA PHE A 122 0.90 15.28 3.49
C PHE A 122 0.61 15.00 2.02
N LEU A 123 0.82 13.77 1.55
CA LEU A 123 0.44 13.37 0.20
C LEU A 123 -1.08 13.47 0.00
N ILE A 124 -1.87 12.98 0.95
CA ILE A 124 -3.34 13.11 0.93
C ILE A 124 -3.74 14.58 0.92
N GLN A 125 -3.17 15.38 1.83
CA GLN A 125 -3.50 16.80 1.96
C GLN A 125 -3.31 17.55 0.63
N ASP A 126 -2.17 17.36 -0.04
CA ASP A 126 -1.87 18.10 -1.25
C ASP A 126 -2.61 17.52 -2.49
N CYS A 127 -2.79 16.19 -2.58
CA CYS A 127 -3.64 15.59 -3.61
C CYS A 127 -5.08 16.10 -3.51
N VAL A 128 -5.65 16.20 -2.30
CA VAL A 128 -7.01 16.71 -2.09
C VAL A 128 -7.15 18.16 -2.53
N LYS A 129 -6.13 19.01 -2.34
CA LYS A 129 -6.15 20.41 -2.85
C LYS A 129 -6.30 20.43 -4.38
N VAL A 130 -5.55 19.57 -5.09
CA VAL A 130 -5.66 19.44 -6.55
C VAL A 130 -7.02 18.87 -6.95
N MET A 131 -7.48 17.79 -6.28
CA MET A 131 -8.78 17.19 -6.56
C MET A 131 -9.93 18.19 -6.41
N ARG A 132 -9.92 19.03 -5.36
CA ARG A 132 -10.92 20.07 -5.14
C ARG A 132 -10.86 21.19 -6.18
N ARG A 133 -9.66 21.67 -6.52
CA ARG A 133 -9.46 22.68 -7.55
C ARG A 133 -10.03 22.24 -8.89
N GLU A 134 -9.76 21.00 -9.28
CA GLU A 134 -10.20 20.41 -10.55
C GLU A 134 -11.60 19.76 -10.47
N LYS A 135 -12.28 19.84 -9.31
CA LYS A 135 -13.60 19.24 -9.06
C LYS A 135 -13.63 17.72 -9.34
N ILE A 136 -12.54 17.04 -9.06
CA ILE A 136 -12.36 15.59 -9.27
C ILE A 136 -12.93 14.82 -8.08
N LYS A 137 -13.81 13.87 -8.38
CA LYS A 137 -14.28 12.84 -7.42
C LYS A 137 -13.20 11.77 -7.31
N GLY A 138 -12.16 12.06 -6.52
CA GLY A 138 -10.97 11.26 -6.43
C GLY A 138 -11.10 9.99 -5.59
N ALA A 139 -10.05 9.17 -5.63
CA ALA A 139 -9.96 7.97 -4.79
C ALA A 139 -8.56 7.82 -4.20
N ILE A 140 -8.50 7.54 -2.91
CA ILE A 140 -7.26 7.36 -2.16
C ILE A 140 -7.28 5.99 -1.51
N ALA A 141 -6.22 5.20 -1.69
CA ALA A 141 -6.05 3.92 -1.01
C ALA A 141 -4.68 3.84 -0.34
N SER A 142 -4.63 3.28 0.86
CA SER A 142 -3.38 3.11 1.61
C SER A 142 -3.14 1.64 1.95
N VAL A 143 -1.93 1.15 1.69
CA VAL A 143 -1.49 -0.16 2.17
C VAL A 143 -1.16 -0.05 3.65
N ILE A 144 -1.95 -0.76 4.44
CA ILE A 144 -1.81 -0.87 5.88
C ILE A 144 -1.24 -2.28 6.20
N THR A 145 -1.60 -2.89 7.29
CA THR A 145 -1.15 -4.23 7.67
C THR A 145 -2.09 -4.85 8.70
N MET A 146 -2.21 -6.17 8.72
CA MET A 146 -2.89 -6.89 9.79
C MET A 146 -2.29 -6.60 11.18
N SER A 147 -1.01 -6.22 11.25
CA SER A 147 -0.36 -5.80 12.51
C SER A 147 -0.93 -4.48 13.08
N SER A 148 -1.82 -3.78 12.37
CA SER A 148 -2.56 -2.63 12.91
C SER A 148 -3.62 -3.01 13.95
N HIS A 149 -4.09 -4.26 13.93
CA HIS A 149 -5.06 -4.79 14.90
C HIS A 149 -4.40 -5.30 16.19
N SER A 150 -3.13 -5.72 16.10
CA SER A 150 -2.40 -6.34 17.18
C SER A 150 -0.93 -5.95 17.18
N GLY A 151 -0.30 -6.01 18.35
CA GLY A 151 1.14 -5.83 18.45
C GLY A 151 1.92 -7.07 18.05
N ALA A 152 3.15 -6.85 17.60
CA ALA A 152 4.15 -7.91 17.49
C ALA A 152 5.43 -7.46 18.21
N VAL A 153 6.07 -8.35 18.93
CA VAL A 153 7.20 -8.06 19.83
C VAL A 153 8.32 -7.24 19.13
N PHE A 154 8.55 -7.50 17.86
CA PHE A 154 9.62 -6.88 17.06
C PHE A 154 9.12 -5.86 16.03
N LYS A 155 7.88 -5.36 16.17
CA LYS A 155 7.26 -4.43 15.22
C LYS A 155 6.51 -3.27 15.91
N ALA A 156 6.83 -2.94 17.16
CA ALA A 156 6.06 -1.95 17.92
C ALA A 156 5.91 -0.59 17.20
N PRO A 157 6.97 0.09 16.71
CA PRO A 157 6.81 1.35 15.98
C PRO A 157 6.04 1.19 14.67
N TYR A 158 6.29 0.10 13.96
CA TYR A 158 5.60 -0.21 12.71
C TYR A 158 4.10 -0.39 12.91
N SER A 159 3.69 -1.24 13.87
CA SER A 159 2.29 -1.49 14.21
C SER A 159 1.58 -0.20 14.64
N ALA A 160 2.23 0.61 15.50
CA ALA A 160 1.70 1.91 15.93
C ALA A 160 1.50 2.86 14.75
N SER A 161 2.48 2.97 13.84
CA SER A 161 2.36 3.81 12.65
C SER A 161 1.20 3.40 11.74
N LYS A 162 1.00 2.11 11.57
CA LYS A 162 -0.07 1.56 10.72
C LYS A 162 -1.45 1.61 11.39
N ALA A 163 -1.54 1.44 12.71
CA ALA A 163 -2.76 1.72 13.46
C ALA A 163 -3.15 3.21 13.39
N GLY A 164 -2.18 4.12 13.47
CA GLY A 164 -2.37 5.54 13.20
C GLY A 164 -2.92 5.81 11.79
N LEU A 165 -2.41 5.10 10.79
CA LEU A 165 -2.90 5.23 9.40
C LEU A 165 -4.32 4.70 9.23
N VAL A 166 -4.75 3.67 9.98
CA VAL A 166 -6.16 3.22 10.04
C VAL A 166 -7.06 4.36 10.50
N ASN A 167 -6.72 5.00 11.63
CA ASN A 167 -7.52 6.11 12.16
C ASN A 167 -7.50 7.32 11.21
N LEU A 168 -6.34 7.69 10.68
CA LEU A 168 -6.19 8.75 9.69
C LEU A 168 -7.10 8.51 8.47
N THR A 169 -7.12 7.29 7.93
CA THR A 169 -7.97 6.91 6.79
C THR A 169 -9.44 7.20 7.08
N LYS A 170 -9.94 6.78 8.25
CA LYS A 170 -11.34 7.01 8.64
C LYS A 170 -11.65 8.49 8.83
N SER A 171 -10.77 9.23 9.50
CA SER A 171 -10.94 10.66 9.76
C SER A 171 -10.97 11.48 8.47
N VAL A 172 -10.04 11.19 7.55
CA VAL A 172 -9.98 11.87 6.25
C VAL A 172 -11.16 11.48 5.36
N ALA A 173 -11.55 10.21 5.34
CA ALA A 173 -12.73 9.75 4.61
C ALA A 173 -13.98 10.51 5.02
N PHE A 174 -14.22 10.63 6.33
CA PHE A 174 -15.36 11.39 6.85
C PHE A 174 -15.32 12.86 6.43
N ALA A 175 -14.16 13.51 6.53
CA ALA A 175 -13.98 14.91 6.16
C ALA A 175 -14.23 15.20 4.67
N LEU A 176 -14.01 14.20 3.79
CA LEU A 176 -14.08 14.35 2.34
C LEU A 176 -15.35 13.78 1.70
N THR A 177 -16.32 13.31 2.49
CA THR A 177 -17.58 12.73 1.96
C THR A 177 -18.34 13.69 1.06
N ARG A 178 -18.41 14.98 1.42
CA ARG A 178 -19.10 15.99 0.60
C ARG A 178 -18.35 16.39 -0.66
N ASP A 179 -17.05 16.12 -0.74
CA ASP A 179 -16.24 16.27 -1.95
C ASP A 179 -16.36 15.06 -2.89
N ASN A 180 -17.05 14.01 -2.48
CA ASN A 180 -17.13 12.72 -3.17
C ASN A 180 -15.74 12.09 -3.40
N ILE A 181 -14.77 12.35 -2.52
CA ILE A 181 -13.45 11.74 -2.55
C ILE A 181 -13.47 10.53 -1.61
N LYS A 182 -13.17 9.36 -2.16
CA LYS A 182 -13.12 8.10 -1.40
C LYS A 182 -11.75 7.90 -0.78
N VAL A 183 -11.71 7.45 0.47
CA VAL A 183 -10.45 7.15 1.17
C VAL A 183 -10.60 5.82 1.89
N ASN A 184 -9.82 4.82 1.49
CA ASN A 184 -9.89 3.46 2.04
C ASN A 184 -8.51 2.91 2.37
N GLY A 185 -8.47 1.86 3.17
CA GLY A 185 -7.26 1.18 3.58
C GLY A 185 -7.31 -0.33 3.37
N LEU A 186 -6.18 -0.93 3.02
CA LEU A 186 -6.00 -2.36 2.90
C LEU A 186 -5.10 -2.86 4.03
N ASN A 187 -5.67 -3.53 5.03
CA ASN A 187 -4.91 -4.28 6.03
C ASN A 187 -4.37 -5.54 5.38
N LEU A 188 -3.15 -5.47 4.91
CA LEU A 188 -2.54 -6.52 4.13
C LEU A 188 -1.79 -7.51 5.02
N GLY A 189 -2.03 -8.79 4.79
CA GLY A 189 -1.31 -9.91 5.39
C GLY A 189 0.09 -10.12 4.81
N TRP A 190 0.68 -11.23 5.13
CA TRP A 190 2.06 -11.52 4.74
C TRP A 190 2.21 -11.72 3.23
N THR A 191 2.89 -10.78 2.61
CA THR A 191 3.00 -10.68 1.15
C THR A 191 4.44 -10.87 0.69
N HIS A 192 4.64 -11.72 -0.32
CA HIS A 192 5.94 -11.96 -0.92
C HIS A 192 6.36 -10.77 -1.81
N THR A 193 7.37 -10.02 -1.38
CA THR A 193 7.90 -8.86 -2.08
C THR A 193 9.42 -8.80 -1.99
N PRO A 194 10.11 -8.10 -2.92
CA PRO A 194 11.56 -7.87 -2.80
C PRO A 194 11.96 -7.12 -1.53
N GLY A 195 11.05 -6.32 -0.95
CA GLY A 195 11.25 -5.67 0.34
C GLY A 195 11.21 -6.67 1.49
N GLU A 196 10.25 -7.58 1.48
CA GLU A 196 10.14 -8.64 2.48
C GLU A 196 11.27 -9.66 2.38
N GLU A 197 11.75 -9.98 1.17
CA GLU A 197 12.95 -10.83 0.99
C GLU A 197 14.15 -10.27 1.76
N LYS A 198 14.44 -8.97 1.61
CA LYS A 198 15.51 -8.29 2.35
C LYS A 198 15.26 -8.31 3.87
N THR A 199 14.03 -8.16 4.29
CA THR A 199 13.65 -8.21 5.70
C THR A 199 13.85 -9.60 6.28
N MET A 200 13.43 -10.63 5.57
CA MET A 200 13.63 -12.03 5.97
C MET A 200 15.11 -12.37 6.04
N GLU A 201 15.88 -12.02 5.03
CA GLU A 201 17.32 -12.24 4.98
C GLU A 201 18.06 -11.56 6.14
N LYS A 202 17.63 -10.35 6.49
CA LYS A 202 18.29 -9.57 7.55
C LYS A 202 17.94 -10.07 8.95
N TYR A 203 16.68 -10.44 9.21
CA TYR A 203 16.18 -10.62 10.58
C TYR A 203 15.73 -12.04 10.92
N VAL A 204 15.51 -12.92 9.94
CA VAL A 204 14.84 -14.21 10.19
C VAL A 204 15.62 -15.39 9.66
N THR A 205 15.93 -15.44 8.36
CA THR A 205 16.54 -16.62 7.73
C THR A 205 17.36 -16.26 6.51
N LYS A 206 18.40 -17.07 6.24
CA LYS A 206 19.18 -17.03 4.98
C LYS A 206 18.66 -18.01 3.92
N ASP A 207 17.61 -18.76 4.23
CA ASP A 207 16.97 -19.65 3.28
C ASP A 207 16.31 -18.86 2.15
N LYS A 208 16.79 -19.03 0.92
CA LYS A 208 16.22 -18.38 -0.27
C LYS A 208 14.85 -18.93 -0.64
N ASN A 209 14.52 -20.15 -0.18
CA ASN A 209 13.22 -20.79 -0.39
C ASN A 209 12.21 -20.44 0.72
N TRP A 210 12.54 -19.50 1.59
CA TRP A 210 11.69 -19.09 2.72
C TRP A 210 10.23 -18.82 2.32
N PRO A 211 9.90 -18.25 1.14
CA PRO A 211 8.50 -18.01 0.79
C PRO A 211 7.70 -19.31 0.69
N THR A 212 8.33 -20.37 0.20
CA THR A 212 7.73 -21.71 0.13
C THR A 212 7.75 -22.39 1.50
N THR A 213 8.88 -22.33 2.20
CA THR A 213 9.06 -23.01 3.50
C THR A 213 8.08 -22.47 4.54
N HIS A 214 8.00 -21.15 4.71
CA HIS A 214 7.06 -20.52 5.66
C HIS A 214 5.63 -20.45 5.11
N GLY A 215 5.47 -20.39 3.80
CA GLY A 215 4.15 -20.37 3.17
C GLY A 215 3.36 -21.65 3.40
N LYS A 216 4.02 -22.81 3.48
CA LYS A 216 3.37 -24.11 3.71
C LYS A 216 2.60 -24.18 5.01
N ASP A 217 3.04 -23.44 6.03
CA ASP A 217 2.42 -23.42 7.36
C ASP A 217 1.23 -22.47 7.44
N LEU A 218 1.00 -21.67 6.39
CA LEU A 218 -0.15 -20.78 6.31
C LEU A 218 -1.40 -21.54 5.83
N PRO A 219 -2.62 -21.11 6.20
CA PRO A 219 -3.87 -21.79 5.85
C PRO A 219 -4.05 -22.14 4.37
N TRP A 220 -3.61 -21.26 3.47
CA TRP A 220 -3.68 -21.47 2.01
C TRP A 220 -2.38 -21.99 1.42
N GLY A 221 -1.42 -22.38 2.24
CA GLY A 221 -0.14 -22.96 1.84
C GLY A 221 0.80 -22.02 1.08
N ARG A 222 0.57 -20.70 1.11
CA ARG A 222 1.38 -19.72 0.39
C ARG A 222 1.23 -18.30 0.95
N LEU A 223 2.19 -17.47 0.60
CA LEU A 223 2.12 -16.01 0.85
C LEU A 223 1.20 -15.33 -0.18
N ILE A 224 0.67 -14.17 0.21
CA ILE A 224 -0.05 -13.27 -0.70
C ILE A 224 0.93 -12.78 -1.77
N GLN A 225 0.46 -12.68 -3.01
CA GLN A 225 1.25 -12.14 -4.12
C GLN A 225 0.94 -10.66 -4.35
N PRO A 226 1.91 -9.85 -4.81
CA PRO A 226 1.72 -8.42 -5.05
C PRO A 226 0.53 -8.09 -5.95
N LEU A 227 0.26 -8.93 -6.95
CA LEU A 227 -0.88 -8.75 -7.86
C LEU A 227 -2.23 -8.89 -7.15
N GLU A 228 -2.33 -9.73 -6.11
CA GLU A 228 -3.56 -9.89 -5.34
C GLU A 228 -3.86 -8.61 -4.55
N ALA A 229 -2.85 -8.04 -3.89
CA ALA A 229 -2.96 -6.74 -3.22
C ALA A 229 -3.29 -5.61 -4.23
N ALA A 230 -2.67 -5.64 -5.42
CA ALA A 230 -2.93 -4.67 -6.46
C ALA A 230 -4.38 -4.70 -6.94
N LYS A 231 -4.99 -5.88 -7.08
CA LYS A 231 -6.41 -6.03 -7.45
C LYS A 231 -7.33 -5.41 -6.39
N ALA A 232 -7.04 -5.60 -5.11
CA ALA A 232 -7.81 -5.00 -4.02
C ALA A 232 -7.69 -3.47 -4.02
N ILE A 233 -6.47 -2.93 -4.19
CA ILE A 233 -6.24 -1.48 -4.30
C ILE A 233 -6.95 -0.90 -5.53
N ALA A 234 -6.88 -1.58 -6.68
CA ALA A 234 -7.56 -1.16 -7.89
C ALA A 234 -9.09 -1.12 -7.68
N PHE A 235 -9.69 -2.13 -7.06
CA PHE A 235 -11.10 -2.12 -6.69
C PHE A 235 -11.45 -0.92 -5.81
N MET A 236 -10.69 -0.66 -4.72
CA MET A 236 -10.96 0.47 -3.82
C MET A 236 -10.90 1.84 -4.50
N THR A 237 -10.09 1.97 -5.55
CA THR A 237 -9.85 3.23 -6.27
C THR A 237 -10.66 3.36 -7.56
N SER A 238 -11.38 2.32 -7.95
CA SER A 238 -12.24 2.29 -9.13
C SER A 238 -13.68 2.73 -8.86
N SER A 239 -14.47 2.82 -9.90
CA SER A 239 -15.92 3.05 -9.80
C SER A 239 -16.67 1.84 -9.23
N GLU A 240 -16.12 0.63 -9.34
CA GLU A 240 -16.73 -0.61 -8.86
C GLU A 240 -16.92 -0.63 -7.34
N SER A 241 -16.07 0.09 -6.58
CA SER A 241 -16.24 0.22 -5.14
C SER A 241 -17.42 1.12 -4.71
N GLY A 242 -18.14 1.70 -5.65
CA GLY A 242 -19.34 2.49 -5.38
C GLY A 242 -19.14 3.59 -4.34
N LEU A 243 -19.94 3.60 -3.30
CA LEU A 243 -19.90 4.57 -2.19
C LEU A 243 -18.92 4.18 -1.07
N MET A 244 -18.11 3.14 -1.25
CA MET A 244 -17.20 2.67 -0.21
C MET A 244 -16.14 3.73 0.13
N THR A 245 -16.21 4.28 1.34
CA THR A 245 -15.23 5.21 1.90
C THR A 245 -15.08 4.99 3.40
N GLY A 246 -13.91 5.25 3.97
CA GLY A 246 -13.60 4.98 5.37
C GLY A 246 -13.43 3.50 5.71
N SER A 247 -13.49 2.63 4.71
CA SER A 247 -13.39 1.18 4.90
C SER A 247 -11.94 0.77 5.06
N ILE A 248 -11.72 -0.13 6.03
CA ILE A 248 -10.45 -0.82 6.23
C ILE A 248 -10.72 -2.29 5.96
N ILE A 249 -10.18 -2.80 4.85
CA ILE A 249 -10.42 -4.19 4.43
C ILE A 249 -9.26 -5.06 4.92
N ASP A 250 -9.56 -6.07 5.71
CA ASP A 250 -8.61 -7.11 6.06
C ASP A 250 -8.40 -8.05 4.86
N PHE A 251 -7.19 -8.09 4.36
CA PHE A 251 -6.79 -8.89 3.22
C PHE A 251 -5.71 -9.88 3.65
N ASP A 252 -6.15 -10.92 4.31
CA ASP A 252 -5.28 -11.99 4.83
C ASP A 252 -6.03 -13.32 4.84
N GLN A 253 -5.29 -14.40 4.93
CA GLN A 253 -5.78 -15.74 5.17
C GLN A 253 -5.92 -16.07 6.65
N ILE A 254 -5.40 -15.20 7.55
CA ILE A 254 -5.53 -15.31 9.00
C ILE A 254 -6.57 -14.30 9.46
N ILE A 255 -7.61 -14.78 10.14
CA ILE A 255 -8.71 -13.95 10.62
C ILE A 255 -8.28 -13.28 11.94
N SER A 256 -8.39 -11.96 12.00
CA SER A 256 -8.07 -11.16 13.17
C SER A 256 -9.01 -11.51 14.35
N GLY A 257 -8.46 -11.62 15.55
CA GLY A 257 -9.23 -11.98 16.75
C GLY A 257 -9.31 -13.49 17.04
N TRP A 258 -8.71 -14.32 16.21
CA TRP A 258 -8.61 -15.75 16.48
C TRP A 258 -7.41 -16.09 17.38
N TYR A 259 -7.66 -16.89 18.43
CA TYR A 259 -6.75 -16.98 19.57
C TYR A 259 -5.73 -18.11 19.54
N ALA A 260 -5.82 -19.08 18.63
CA ALA A 260 -5.17 -20.30 18.98
C ALA A 260 -3.86 -20.60 18.26
N ASP A 261 -3.59 -20.27 17.08
CA ASP A 261 -2.39 -20.74 16.39
C ASP A 261 -2.04 -19.89 15.16
N TYR A 262 -0.78 -19.54 15.02
CA TYR A 262 -0.28 -18.87 13.81
C TYR A 262 -0.44 -19.71 12.53
N SER A 263 -0.74 -20.98 12.65
CA SER A 263 -0.97 -21.91 11.55
C SER A 263 -2.39 -21.91 10.98
N GLY A 264 -3.33 -21.19 11.61
CA GLY A 264 -4.74 -21.21 11.23
C GLY A 264 -5.47 -22.48 11.74
N PRO A 265 -6.79 -22.57 11.51
CA PRO A 265 -7.58 -23.72 11.94
C PRO A 265 -7.18 -24.98 11.16
N LYS A 266 -7.16 -26.11 11.82
CA LYS A 266 -7.07 -27.41 11.13
C LYS A 266 -8.32 -27.59 10.26
N ARG A 267 -8.15 -28.21 9.08
CA ARG A 267 -9.30 -28.57 8.25
C ARG A 267 -10.23 -29.47 9.07
N LEU A 268 -11.48 -29.04 9.19
CA LEU A 268 -12.53 -29.87 9.81
C LEU A 268 -12.66 -31.16 9.00
N LYS A 269 -12.76 -32.30 9.67
CA LYS A 269 -13.12 -33.56 9.05
C LYS A 269 -14.64 -33.64 8.99
N ASP A 270 -15.18 -34.23 7.93
CA ASP A 270 -16.64 -34.33 7.71
C ASP A 270 -17.38 -34.98 8.89
N ASN A 271 -16.69 -35.86 9.64
CA ASN A 271 -17.26 -36.52 10.83
C ASN A 271 -17.18 -35.66 12.13
N GLU A 272 -16.57 -34.47 12.10
CA GLU A 272 -16.44 -33.57 13.25
C GLU A 272 -17.51 -32.47 13.22
N LEU A 273 -18.37 -32.41 12.20
CA LEU A 273 -19.43 -31.40 12.06
C LEU A 273 -20.63 -31.61 12.94
N GLY A 274 -20.74 -32.75 13.68
CA GLY A 274 -21.79 -32.97 14.67
C GLY A 274 -23.24 -32.95 14.10
N ILE A 275 -23.37 -33.19 12.78
CA ILE A 275 -24.66 -33.25 12.08
C ILE A 275 -25.03 -34.70 11.86
#